data_02a58b8c7194872ede37bdaaa90a3bc2
#
_entry.id   02a58b8c7194872ede37bdaaa90a3bc2
#
_cell.length_a   1.000
_cell.length_b   1.000
_cell.length_c   1.000
_cell.angle_alpha   90.00
_cell.angle_beta   90.00
_cell.angle_gamma   90.00
#
_symmetry.space_group_name_H-M   'P 1'
#
loop_
_entity.id
_entity.type
_entity.pdbx_description
1 polymer ?
#
loop_
_entity_poly.entity_id
_entity_poly.type
_entity_poly.pdbx_seq_one_letter_code
_entity_poly.pdbx_strand_id
1 'polypeptide(L)'
;TGLGKESQFIWEDDMHLLFPAVRSKEVQKRQEAKEEFTSFYRLCVSGGEALPAFTLPFSVSQLHHISGSRYLVEGVIDAANPDYYRMDPEGREKVAKAHQENQDYEVLDEIPFWFNGQGFLCKKRTALFDYDVETGALRRLTAPLFSLDSLAIVGQTAYFLGEEYR
;
A
#
# COMPACT_ATOMS: atom_id res chain seq x y z
N THR A 1 -16.79 15.56 5.22
CA THR A 1 -15.65 15.41 6.16
C THR A 1 -15.34 13.93 6.27
N GLY A 2 -14.16 13.54 5.77
CA GLY A 2 -13.69 12.15 5.85
C GLY A 2 -13.49 11.70 7.29
N LEU A 3 -13.77 10.44 7.57
CA LEU A 3 -13.59 9.81 8.89
C LEU A 3 -12.16 9.29 9.12
N GLY A 4 -11.19 9.64 8.26
CA GLY A 4 -9.82 9.17 8.33
C GLY A 4 -8.81 10.28 8.60
N LYS A 5 -7.67 9.93 9.18
CA LYS A 5 -6.50 10.81 9.24
C LYS A 5 -5.86 10.86 7.86
N GLU A 6 -6.20 11.86 7.08
CA GLU A 6 -5.58 12.15 5.78
C GLU A 6 -4.18 12.73 6.07
N SER A 7 -3.17 11.87 6.12
CA SER A 7 -1.80 12.25 6.56
C SER A 7 -0.80 12.38 5.44
N GLN A 8 -1.13 11.90 4.23
CA GLN A 8 -0.24 11.91 3.08
C GLN A 8 -1.01 12.33 1.84
N PHE A 9 -0.39 13.14 1.02
CA PHE A 9 -0.88 13.47 -0.32
C PHE A 9 0.29 13.62 -1.27
N ILE A 10 0.03 13.41 -2.54
CA ILE A 10 0.96 13.72 -3.62
C ILE A 10 0.28 14.61 -4.67
N TRP A 11 1.07 15.45 -5.31
CA TRP A 11 0.64 16.16 -6.50
C TRP A 11 0.71 15.22 -7.70
N GLU A 12 -0.41 15.07 -8.41
CA GLU A 12 -0.46 14.35 -9.68
C GLU A 12 -0.11 15.30 -10.83
N ASP A 13 -0.60 16.53 -10.74
CA ASP A 13 -0.29 17.67 -11.61
C ASP A 13 -0.51 18.99 -10.84
N ASP A 14 -0.45 20.13 -11.53
CA ASP A 14 -0.62 21.47 -10.93
C ASP A 14 -2.01 21.72 -10.32
N MET A 15 -3.00 20.89 -10.63
CA MET A 15 -4.40 21.06 -10.26
C MET A 15 -4.98 19.92 -9.44
N HIS A 16 -4.31 18.75 -9.39
CA HIS A 16 -4.85 17.57 -8.78
C HIS A 16 -3.94 17.00 -7.69
N LEU A 17 -4.56 16.71 -6.56
CA LEU A 17 -3.97 15.99 -5.43
C LEU A 17 -4.53 14.57 -5.39
N LEU A 18 -3.66 13.59 -5.12
CA LEU A 18 -4.03 12.24 -4.74
C LEU A 18 -3.72 12.02 -3.26
N PHE A 19 -4.65 11.40 -2.54
CA PHE A 19 -4.49 11.05 -1.13
C PHE A 19 -5.26 9.77 -0.77
N PRO A 20 -4.74 8.98 0.17
CA PRO A 20 -5.45 7.80 0.66
C PRO A 20 -6.57 8.22 1.61
N ALA A 21 -7.77 7.63 1.45
CA ALA A 21 -8.88 7.91 2.35
C ALA A 21 -9.92 6.77 2.38
N VAL A 22 -10.74 6.77 3.44
CA VAL A 22 -11.89 5.90 3.61
C VAL A 22 -13.15 6.76 3.54
N ARG A 23 -13.73 6.88 2.36
CA ARG A 23 -14.85 7.81 2.12
C ARG A 23 -16.16 7.13 1.75
N SER A 24 -16.13 5.90 1.23
CA SER A 24 -17.34 5.17 0.89
C SER A 24 -17.67 4.11 1.95
N LYS A 25 -18.96 3.78 2.05
CA LYS A 25 -19.43 2.69 2.93
C LYS A 25 -18.85 1.32 2.54
N GLU A 26 -18.56 1.13 1.26
CA GLU A 26 -17.95 -0.09 0.75
C GLU A 26 -16.48 -0.21 1.22
N VAL A 27 -15.70 0.86 1.07
CA VAL A 27 -14.32 0.93 1.56
C VAL A 27 -14.27 0.74 3.07
N GLN A 28 -15.23 1.34 3.81
CA GLN A 28 -15.33 1.17 5.26
C GLN A 28 -15.60 -0.29 5.65
N LYS A 29 -16.53 -0.99 4.98
CA LYS A 29 -16.81 -2.42 5.24
C LYS A 29 -15.60 -3.31 5.00
N ARG A 30 -14.84 -3.07 3.94
CA ARG A 30 -13.59 -3.79 3.64
C ARG A 30 -12.54 -3.57 4.73
N GLN A 31 -12.43 -2.33 5.24
CA GLN A 31 -11.54 -2.01 6.35
C GLN A 31 -11.98 -2.70 7.66
N GLU A 32 -13.27 -2.72 7.97
CA GLU A 32 -13.84 -3.43 9.11
C GLU A 32 -13.59 -4.94 9.02
N ALA A 33 -13.61 -5.50 7.80
CA ALA A 33 -13.28 -6.89 7.53
C ALA A 33 -11.77 -7.19 7.59
N LYS A 34 -10.90 -6.21 7.95
CA LYS A 34 -9.45 -6.34 8.03
C LYS A 34 -8.78 -6.72 6.70
N GLU A 35 -9.43 -6.41 5.57
CA GLU A 35 -8.82 -6.56 4.26
C GLU A 35 -7.66 -5.58 4.09
N GLU A 36 -6.53 -6.03 3.55
CA GLU A 36 -5.38 -5.17 3.25
C GLU A 36 -5.58 -4.50 1.89
N PHE A 37 -5.75 -3.18 1.89
CA PHE A 37 -5.84 -2.36 0.68
C PHE A 37 -5.62 -0.89 1.01
N THR A 38 -5.38 -0.07 -0.03
CA THR A 38 -5.35 1.39 0.07
C THR A 38 -6.16 1.98 -1.08
N SER A 39 -7.19 2.78 -0.74
CA SER A 39 -8.01 3.50 -1.72
C SER A 39 -7.57 4.96 -1.83
N PHE A 40 -7.24 5.38 -3.05
CA PHE A 40 -6.83 6.74 -3.37
C PHE A 40 -7.99 7.54 -3.96
N TYR A 41 -8.04 8.80 -3.58
CA TYR A 41 -9.00 9.78 -4.06
C TYR A 41 -8.26 10.95 -4.70
N ARG A 42 -8.83 11.49 -5.77
CA ARG A 42 -8.34 12.68 -6.49
C ARG A 42 -9.18 13.87 -6.13
N LEU A 43 -8.51 14.99 -5.80
CA LEU A 43 -9.14 16.27 -5.51
C LEU A 43 -8.59 17.33 -6.45
N CYS A 44 -9.46 18.06 -7.12
CA CYS A 44 -9.07 19.27 -7.85
C CYS A 44 -8.97 20.46 -6.88
N VAL A 45 -7.82 21.13 -6.85
CA VAL A 45 -7.58 22.26 -5.92
C VAL A 45 -8.37 23.52 -6.26
N SER A 46 -8.91 23.65 -7.47
CA SER A 46 -9.80 24.74 -7.84
C SER A 46 -11.20 24.61 -7.25
N GLY A 47 -11.52 23.49 -6.61
CA GLY A 47 -12.80 23.21 -5.96
C GLY A 47 -13.43 21.92 -6.45
N GLY A 48 -14.50 21.52 -5.76
CA GLY A 48 -15.21 20.28 -6.03
C GLY A 48 -15.03 19.25 -4.93
N GLU A 49 -15.62 18.08 -5.15
CA GLU A 49 -15.54 16.94 -4.22
C GLU A 49 -14.43 15.99 -4.68
N ALA A 50 -13.75 15.36 -3.73
CA ALA A 50 -12.77 14.34 -4.05
C ALA A 50 -13.45 13.08 -4.61
N LEU A 51 -13.00 12.63 -5.77
CA LEU A 51 -13.52 11.48 -6.47
C LEU A 51 -12.61 10.27 -6.28
N PRO A 52 -13.16 9.04 -6.25
CA PRO A 52 -12.35 7.82 -6.26
C PRO A 52 -11.41 7.81 -7.47
N ALA A 53 -10.14 7.50 -7.25
CA ALA A 53 -9.14 7.39 -8.30
C ALA A 53 -8.82 5.92 -8.60
N PHE A 54 -8.20 5.23 -7.65
CA PHE A 54 -7.88 3.81 -7.77
C PHE A 54 -7.69 3.17 -6.38
N THR A 55 -7.63 1.85 -6.36
CA THR A 55 -7.40 1.07 -5.13
C THR A 55 -6.30 0.05 -5.38
N LEU A 56 -5.32 0.01 -4.48
CA LEU A 56 -4.24 -0.98 -4.48
C LEU A 56 -4.52 -2.06 -3.44
N PRO A 57 -4.23 -3.35 -3.75
CA PRO A 57 -4.58 -4.49 -2.90
C PRO A 57 -3.54 -4.76 -1.78
N PHE A 58 -3.02 -3.71 -1.16
CA PHE A 58 -2.12 -3.75 -0.01
C PHE A 58 -2.04 -2.37 0.66
N SER A 59 -1.43 -2.31 1.84
CA SER A 59 -1.14 -1.03 2.52
C SER A 59 -0.01 -0.31 1.80
N VAL A 60 -0.26 0.95 1.41
CA VAL A 60 0.74 1.81 0.75
C VAL A 60 1.40 2.70 1.79
N SER A 61 2.73 2.64 1.88
CA SER A 61 3.52 3.54 2.71
C SER A 61 3.86 4.85 2.00
N GLN A 62 4.23 4.78 0.71
CA GLN A 62 4.46 5.96 -0.12
C GLN A 62 4.02 5.72 -1.56
N LEU A 63 3.61 6.81 -2.21
CA LEU A 63 3.22 6.83 -3.62
C LEU A 63 4.00 7.95 -4.33
N HIS A 64 4.59 7.64 -5.48
CA HIS A 64 5.37 8.59 -6.27
C HIS A 64 4.83 8.64 -7.69
N HIS A 65 4.35 9.79 -8.12
CA HIS A 65 3.95 10.01 -9.50
C HIS A 65 5.20 10.13 -10.40
N ILE A 66 5.28 9.33 -11.44
CA ILE A 66 6.42 9.33 -12.37
C ILE A 66 6.10 10.12 -13.62
N SER A 67 5.08 9.72 -14.35
CA SER A 67 4.61 10.44 -15.54
C SER A 67 3.30 9.83 -16.05
N GLY A 68 2.39 10.65 -16.52
CA GLY A 68 1.11 10.21 -17.10
C GLY A 68 0.33 9.33 -16.11
N SER A 69 0.05 8.09 -16.49
CA SER A 69 -0.71 7.13 -15.67
C SER A 69 0.18 6.28 -14.73
N ARG A 70 1.51 6.52 -14.69
CA ARG A 70 2.45 5.64 -14.00
C ARG A 70 2.91 6.15 -12.65
N TYR A 71 2.94 5.23 -11.69
CA TYR A 71 3.35 5.45 -10.31
C TYR A 71 4.37 4.41 -9.86
N LEU A 72 5.35 4.84 -9.05
CA LEU A 72 6.09 3.94 -8.16
C LEU A 72 5.37 3.91 -6.81
N VAL A 73 5.19 2.71 -6.28
CA VAL A 73 4.42 2.46 -5.07
C VAL A 73 5.27 1.69 -4.08
N GLU A 74 5.44 2.24 -2.89
CA GLU A 74 6.00 1.52 -1.76
C GLU A 74 4.85 0.83 -1.01
N GLY A 75 4.74 -0.48 -1.20
CA GLY A 75 3.67 -1.31 -0.63
C GLY A 75 4.18 -2.21 0.48
N VAL A 76 3.43 -2.28 1.58
CA VAL A 76 3.74 -3.21 2.67
C VAL A 76 3.10 -4.56 2.36
N ILE A 77 3.93 -5.59 2.27
CA ILE A 77 3.54 -6.96 1.93
C ILE A 77 3.90 -7.89 3.09
N ASP A 78 2.96 -8.75 3.45
CA ASP A 78 3.21 -9.85 4.37
C ASP A 78 4.04 -10.93 3.67
N ALA A 79 5.22 -11.26 4.19
CA ALA A 79 6.09 -12.30 3.65
C ALA A 79 5.47 -13.71 3.77
N ALA A 80 4.50 -13.91 4.66
CA ALA A 80 3.73 -15.14 4.74
C ALA A 80 2.75 -15.29 3.56
N ASN A 81 2.33 -14.16 2.96
CA ASN A 81 1.42 -14.11 1.82
C ASN A 81 1.99 -13.18 0.73
N PRO A 82 3.17 -13.48 0.14
CA PRO A 82 3.92 -12.55 -0.73
C PRO A 82 3.19 -12.22 -2.03
N ASP A 83 2.25 -13.05 -2.45
CA ASP A 83 1.43 -12.89 -3.65
C ASP A 83 0.00 -12.43 -3.35
N TYR A 84 -0.30 -11.95 -2.13
CA TYR A 84 -1.62 -11.45 -1.74
C TYR A 84 -2.23 -10.48 -2.77
N TYR A 85 -1.41 -9.58 -3.30
CA TYR A 85 -1.84 -8.59 -4.29
C TYR A 85 -2.31 -9.17 -5.63
N ARG A 86 -1.98 -10.44 -5.92
CA ARG A 86 -2.41 -11.19 -7.12
C ARG A 86 -3.62 -12.08 -6.87
N MET A 87 -4.00 -12.28 -5.62
CA MET A 87 -5.12 -13.14 -5.26
C MET A 87 -6.43 -12.53 -5.76
N ASP A 88 -7.37 -13.40 -6.08
CA ASP A 88 -8.75 -13.02 -6.33
C ASP A 88 -9.45 -12.55 -5.02
N PRO A 89 -10.65 -11.95 -5.10
CA PRO A 89 -11.35 -11.48 -3.91
C PRO A 89 -11.61 -12.57 -2.87
N GLU A 90 -11.89 -13.81 -3.30
CA GLU A 90 -12.13 -14.94 -2.41
C GLU A 90 -10.86 -15.35 -1.64
N GLY A 91 -9.72 -15.39 -2.33
CA GLY A 91 -8.41 -15.66 -1.71
C GLY A 91 -8.04 -14.61 -0.67
N ARG A 92 -8.26 -13.33 -0.98
CA ARG A 92 -8.03 -12.22 -0.04
C ARG A 92 -8.93 -12.29 1.19
N GLU A 93 -10.21 -12.64 0.99
CA GLU A 93 -11.14 -12.83 2.11
C GLU A 93 -10.71 -13.96 3.04
N LYS A 94 -10.20 -15.07 2.50
CA LYS A 94 -9.66 -16.19 3.29
C LYS A 94 -8.47 -15.75 4.14
N VAL A 95 -7.54 -14.98 3.57
CA VAL A 95 -6.38 -14.44 4.31
C VAL A 95 -6.85 -13.46 5.39
N ALA A 96 -7.78 -12.55 5.09
CA ALA A 96 -8.33 -11.60 6.06
C ALA A 96 -9.02 -12.32 7.23
N LYS A 97 -9.81 -13.38 6.97
CA LYS A 97 -10.42 -14.21 8.02
C LYS A 97 -9.37 -14.90 8.87
N ALA A 98 -8.33 -15.49 8.27
CA ALA A 98 -7.26 -16.12 9.00
C ALA A 98 -6.51 -15.14 9.92
N HIS A 99 -6.27 -13.91 9.45
CA HIS A 99 -5.69 -12.84 10.28
C HIS A 99 -6.62 -12.44 11.43
N GLN A 100 -7.94 -12.38 11.19
CA GLN A 100 -8.92 -12.07 12.22
C GLN A 100 -9.03 -13.17 13.28
N GLU A 101 -9.01 -14.44 12.88
CA GLU A 101 -9.06 -15.59 13.79
C GLU A 101 -7.80 -15.70 14.65
N ASN A 102 -6.64 -15.30 14.13
CA ASN A 102 -5.35 -15.36 14.80
C ASN A 102 -4.93 -14.04 15.45
N GLN A 103 -5.83 -13.03 15.58
CA GLN A 103 -5.44 -11.70 16.08
C GLN A 103 -4.93 -11.71 17.54
N ASP A 104 -5.29 -12.72 18.32
CA ASP A 104 -4.85 -12.90 19.70
C ASP A 104 -3.56 -13.75 19.81
N TYR A 105 -3.00 -14.17 18.68
CA TYR A 105 -1.85 -15.07 18.63
C TYR A 105 -0.86 -14.59 17.56
N GLU A 106 0.39 -14.35 17.98
CA GLU A 106 1.47 -13.91 17.10
C GLU A 106 2.61 -14.94 17.12
N VAL A 107 3.05 -15.43 15.96
CA VAL A 107 4.24 -16.29 15.83
C VAL A 107 5.45 -15.40 15.59
N LEU A 108 6.31 -15.29 16.59
CA LEU A 108 7.54 -14.50 16.53
C LEU A 108 8.69 -15.41 16.07
N ASP A 109 8.92 -15.49 14.78
CA ASP A 109 9.97 -16.31 14.15
C ASP A 109 11.06 -15.48 13.45
N GLU A 110 11.03 -14.14 13.62
CA GLU A 110 12.01 -13.20 13.06
C GLU A 110 12.62 -12.30 14.15
N ILE A 111 13.86 -11.83 13.93
CA ILE A 111 14.53 -10.83 14.75
C ILE A 111 14.99 -9.68 13.82
N PRO A 112 14.67 -8.42 14.13
CA PRO A 112 13.88 -7.93 15.25
C PRO A 112 12.39 -8.16 15.06
N PHE A 113 11.70 -8.56 16.13
CA PHE A 113 10.24 -8.75 16.11
C PHE A 113 9.46 -7.55 16.64
N TRP A 114 10.15 -6.57 17.24
CA TRP A 114 9.54 -5.39 17.85
C TRP A 114 10.33 -4.12 17.55
N PHE A 115 9.60 -3.04 17.19
CA PHE A 115 10.17 -1.69 17.07
C PHE A 115 9.30 -0.68 17.83
N ASN A 116 9.95 0.25 18.55
CA ASN A 116 9.25 1.32 19.26
C ASN A 116 8.46 2.19 18.28
N GLY A 117 7.15 2.33 18.55
CA GLY A 117 6.23 3.10 17.72
C GLY A 117 5.59 2.34 16.55
N GLN A 118 6.12 1.16 16.17
CA GLN A 118 5.55 0.32 15.11
C GLN A 118 4.94 -1.00 15.64
N GLY A 119 5.29 -1.40 16.87
CA GLY A 119 4.84 -2.66 17.45
C GLY A 119 5.54 -3.88 16.86
N PHE A 120 4.81 -4.98 16.70
CA PHE A 120 5.31 -6.20 16.08
C PHE A 120 5.50 -6.02 14.58
N LEU A 121 6.71 -6.33 14.09
CA LEU A 121 7.07 -6.19 12.66
C LEU A 121 6.81 -7.45 11.84
N CYS A 122 6.37 -8.53 12.49
CA CYS A 122 6.30 -9.88 11.95
C CYS A 122 6.03 -9.94 10.45
N LYS A 123 7.03 -10.42 9.71
CA LYS A 123 6.95 -10.77 8.28
C LYS A 123 6.51 -9.64 7.32
N LYS A 124 6.37 -8.40 7.77
CA LYS A 124 6.02 -7.29 6.89
C LYS A 124 7.27 -6.75 6.19
N ARG A 125 7.18 -6.59 4.87
CA ARG A 125 8.25 -6.09 4.01
C ARG A 125 7.73 -4.96 3.16
N THR A 126 8.52 -3.90 3.04
CA THR A 126 8.22 -2.84 2.08
C THR A 126 8.75 -3.25 0.72
N ALA A 127 7.86 -3.42 -0.24
CA ALA A 127 8.18 -3.78 -1.61
C ALA A 127 7.93 -2.60 -2.56
N LEU A 128 8.73 -2.51 -3.61
CA LEU A 128 8.56 -1.50 -4.65
C LEU A 128 7.75 -2.08 -5.82
N PHE A 129 6.75 -1.32 -6.25
CA PHE A 129 5.89 -1.68 -7.39
C PHE A 129 5.89 -0.56 -8.44
N ASP A 130 5.75 -0.97 -9.70
CA ASP A 130 5.37 -0.14 -10.83
C ASP A 130 3.87 -0.36 -11.07
N TYR A 131 3.10 0.72 -11.05
CA TYR A 131 1.66 0.68 -11.23
C TYR A 131 1.23 1.64 -12.34
N ASP A 132 0.43 1.14 -13.26
CA ASP A 132 -0.20 1.91 -14.33
C ASP A 132 -1.71 1.97 -14.09
N VAL A 133 -2.21 3.16 -13.82
CA VAL A 133 -3.64 3.40 -13.50
C VAL A 133 -4.56 3.12 -14.69
N GLU A 134 -4.12 3.42 -15.93
CA GLU A 134 -4.95 3.23 -17.12
C GLU A 134 -5.17 1.75 -17.46
N THR A 135 -4.14 0.95 -17.32
CA THR A 135 -4.20 -0.49 -17.62
C THR A 135 -4.53 -1.35 -16.41
N GLY A 136 -4.38 -0.80 -15.19
CA GLY A 136 -4.47 -1.54 -13.94
C GLY A 136 -3.29 -2.48 -13.70
N ALA A 137 -2.24 -2.40 -14.54
CA ALA A 137 -1.08 -3.27 -14.44
C ALA A 137 -0.24 -2.94 -13.18
N LEU A 138 -0.05 -3.94 -12.33
CA LEU A 138 0.73 -3.84 -11.10
C LEU A 138 1.88 -4.84 -11.15
N ARG A 139 3.12 -4.34 -11.16
CA ARG A 139 4.33 -5.16 -11.27
C ARG A 139 5.26 -4.91 -10.10
N ARG A 140 5.56 -5.94 -9.31
CA ARG A 140 6.59 -5.87 -8.28
C ARG A 140 7.98 -5.76 -8.90
N LEU A 141 8.79 -4.82 -8.40
CA LEU A 141 10.15 -4.56 -8.87
C LEU A 141 11.23 -5.17 -7.96
N THR A 142 10.93 -5.37 -6.68
CA THR A 142 11.84 -5.95 -5.70
C THR A 142 11.63 -7.46 -5.54
N ALA A 143 12.68 -8.18 -5.15
CA ALA A 143 12.60 -9.61 -4.83
C ALA A 143 11.64 -9.89 -3.66
N PRO A 144 11.05 -11.10 -3.57
CA PRO A 144 10.06 -11.43 -2.53
C PRO A 144 10.53 -11.25 -1.08
N LEU A 145 11.82 -11.50 -0.81
CA LEU A 145 12.39 -11.37 0.53
C LEU A 145 13.11 -10.02 0.75
N PHE A 146 13.10 -9.13 -0.24
CA PHE A 146 13.70 -7.81 -0.11
C PHE A 146 12.75 -6.85 0.59
N SER A 147 13.26 -6.11 1.59
CA SER A 147 12.57 -4.99 2.23
C SER A 147 13.26 -3.68 1.88
N LEU A 148 12.47 -2.75 1.35
CA LEU A 148 12.92 -1.40 0.99
C LEU A 148 13.03 -0.54 2.26
N ASP A 149 14.16 0.15 2.43
CA ASP A 149 14.37 1.10 3.54
C ASP A 149 14.24 2.54 3.07
N SER A 150 14.75 2.84 1.88
CA SER A 150 14.69 4.20 1.32
C SER A 150 14.64 4.19 -0.20
N LEU A 151 13.99 5.21 -0.75
CA LEU A 151 13.86 5.46 -2.19
C LEU A 151 14.19 6.91 -2.50
N ALA A 152 14.98 7.12 -3.56
CA ALA A 152 15.22 8.43 -4.14
C ALA A 152 14.99 8.38 -5.65
N ILE A 153 14.27 9.36 -6.20
CA ILE A 153 13.98 9.46 -7.64
C ILE A 153 14.73 10.68 -8.18
N VAL A 154 15.60 10.44 -9.17
CA VAL A 154 16.37 11.49 -9.84
C VAL A 154 16.15 11.37 -11.34
N GLY A 155 15.42 12.32 -11.91
CA GLY A 155 15.00 12.28 -13.31
C GLY A 155 14.14 11.04 -13.60
N GLN A 156 14.63 10.14 -14.46
CA GLN A 156 13.94 8.89 -14.82
C GLN A 156 14.49 7.65 -14.10
N THR A 157 15.36 7.84 -13.12
CA THR A 157 16.01 6.75 -12.40
C THR A 157 15.60 6.73 -10.95
N ALA A 158 15.19 5.56 -10.47
CA ALA A 158 14.93 5.30 -9.07
C ALA A 158 16.11 4.59 -8.43
N TYR A 159 16.66 5.14 -7.36
CA TYR A 159 17.70 4.57 -6.52
C TYR A 159 17.07 4.13 -5.22
N PHE A 160 17.31 2.91 -4.79
CA PHE A 160 16.75 2.42 -3.53
C PHE A 160 17.78 1.60 -2.75
N LEU A 161 17.63 1.65 -1.44
CA LEU A 161 18.37 0.84 -0.47
C LEU A 161 17.39 -0.07 0.25
N GLY A 162 17.89 -1.21 0.72
CA GLY A 162 17.11 -2.16 1.49
C GLY A 162 17.91 -3.39 1.84
N GLU A 163 17.26 -4.31 2.54
CA GLU A 163 17.84 -5.56 3.00
C GLU A 163 17.14 -6.76 2.38
N GLU A 164 17.91 -7.78 2.05
CA GLU A 164 17.37 -9.07 1.64
C GLU A 164 17.41 -10.03 2.81
N TYR A 165 16.23 -10.48 3.25
CA TYR A 165 16.06 -11.46 4.31
C TYR A 165 16.24 -12.88 3.74
N ARG A 166 16.90 -13.75 4.49
CA ARG A 166 17.15 -15.14 4.10
C ARG A 166 16.44 -16.12 5.01
#